data_7d0c4c54c79a25764f260a9669f2d26d
#
_entry.id   7d0c4c54c79a25764f260a9669f2d26d
#
_cell.length_a   1.000
_cell.length_b   1.000
_cell.length_c   1.000
_cell.angle_alpha   90.00
_cell.angle_beta   90.00
_cell.angle_gamma   90.00
#
_symmetry.space_group_name_H-M   'P 1'
#
loop_
_entity.id
_entity.type
_entity.pdbx_description
1 polymer ?
#
loop_
_entity_poly.entity_id
_entity_poly.type
_entity_poly.pdbx_seq_one_letter_code
_entity_poly.pdbx_strand_id
1 'polypeptide(L)'
;MIRSVSLRGFMNINDGRHAFAPGLNVIVAPNGAGGHNLLKLLCAVEFAGAFTTRWMTKLGYAQSITGRLRENFRPGCVGDLARGECAVELEHEEAQGTLAFGFKTGAEFVSVDAMPSGTAPGRPVFIPMQELSSFVPWFPKLFEMWHVGFEGVWRDTCSVLGAEDTKSEPAAPLAALLDRLEKRLGGRVAEHPDDKSLVVIREGAMVPMSELDSGERRIVMLARFVRNGMISPGMILFWNEPDACMDDELRRLVAASAAAFVEAGVQVFACTHSEALADLMIGRCPPGLAARIRL
;
A
#
# COMPACT_ATOMS: atom_id res chain seq x y z
N MET A 1 -6.93 4.06 -12.04
CA MET A 1 -6.99 2.79 -11.29
C MET A 1 -6.39 1.67 -12.13
N ILE A 2 -5.81 0.63 -11.51
CA ILE A 2 -5.23 -0.52 -12.22
C ILE A 2 -6.37 -1.46 -12.61
N ARG A 3 -6.43 -1.87 -13.89
CA ARG A 3 -7.43 -2.83 -14.42
C ARG A 3 -6.91 -4.25 -14.46
N SER A 4 -5.65 -4.42 -14.83
CA SER A 4 -5.02 -5.74 -14.88
C SER A 4 -3.50 -5.65 -14.83
N VAL A 5 -2.87 -6.76 -14.48
CA VAL A 5 -1.42 -6.96 -14.65
C VAL A 5 -1.16 -8.27 -15.36
N SER A 6 -0.30 -8.24 -16.37
CA SER A 6 0.28 -9.43 -17.00
C SER A 6 1.74 -9.54 -16.56
N LEU A 7 2.12 -10.71 -16.07
CA LEU A 7 3.44 -10.98 -15.51
C LEU A 7 4.08 -12.19 -16.16
N ARG A 8 5.36 -12.10 -16.45
CA ARG A 8 6.20 -13.23 -16.86
C ARG A 8 7.56 -13.10 -16.17
N GLY A 9 8.00 -14.17 -15.54
CA GLY A 9 9.35 -14.31 -15.01
C GLY A 9 9.72 -13.39 -13.84
N PHE A 10 8.76 -12.86 -13.06
CA PHE A 10 9.05 -12.02 -11.89
C PHE A 10 9.09 -12.85 -10.60
N MET A 11 10.27 -12.95 -9.99
CA MET A 11 10.50 -13.64 -8.70
C MET A 11 9.74 -14.98 -8.61
N ASN A 12 9.03 -15.21 -7.51
CA ASN A 12 8.22 -16.41 -7.26
C ASN A 12 6.74 -16.26 -7.62
N ILE A 13 6.37 -15.21 -8.35
CA ILE A 13 4.99 -15.04 -8.82
C ILE A 13 4.78 -15.90 -10.08
N ASN A 14 3.67 -16.63 -10.12
CA ASN A 14 3.30 -17.40 -11.31
C ASN A 14 3.03 -16.49 -12.52
N ASP A 15 3.50 -16.91 -13.67
CA ASP A 15 3.25 -16.19 -14.93
C ASP A 15 1.75 -16.20 -15.24
N GLY A 16 1.22 -15.07 -15.68
CA GLY A 16 -0.19 -14.97 -16.02
C GLY A 16 -0.72 -13.54 -16.02
N ARG A 17 -2.01 -13.43 -16.32
CA ARG A 17 -2.75 -12.16 -16.28
C ARG A 17 -3.78 -12.20 -15.17
N HIS A 18 -3.77 -11.16 -14.34
CA HIS A 18 -4.72 -10.95 -13.26
C HIS A 18 -5.53 -9.69 -13.54
N ALA A 19 -6.86 -9.84 -13.61
CA ALA A 19 -7.80 -8.72 -13.74
C ALA A 19 -8.23 -8.24 -12.35
N PHE A 20 -8.47 -6.95 -12.21
CA PHE A 20 -8.77 -6.29 -10.95
C PHE A 20 -10.14 -5.59 -10.98
N ALA A 21 -10.82 -5.61 -9.84
CA ALA A 21 -12.00 -4.81 -9.61
C ALA A 21 -11.63 -3.33 -9.33
N PRO A 22 -12.53 -2.39 -9.62
CA PRO A 22 -12.26 -0.97 -9.34
C PRO A 22 -12.20 -0.63 -7.84
N GLY A 23 -12.71 -1.50 -6.97
CA GLY A 23 -12.71 -1.34 -5.52
C GLY A 23 -11.72 -2.27 -4.82
N LEU A 24 -12.20 -3.35 -4.18
CA LEU A 24 -11.41 -4.29 -3.39
C LEU A 24 -10.89 -5.46 -4.22
N ASN A 25 -9.59 -5.72 -4.12
CA ASN A 25 -8.92 -6.88 -4.70
C ASN A 25 -8.25 -7.68 -3.59
N VAL A 26 -8.82 -8.81 -3.20
CA VAL A 26 -8.24 -9.67 -2.18
C VAL A 26 -7.42 -10.78 -2.84
N ILE A 27 -6.11 -10.72 -2.66
CA ILE A 27 -5.15 -11.70 -3.13
C ILE A 27 -5.00 -12.74 -2.04
N VAL A 28 -5.51 -13.95 -2.28
CA VAL A 28 -5.35 -15.08 -1.38
C VAL A 28 -4.21 -15.94 -1.92
N ALA A 29 -3.14 -16.04 -1.14
CA ALA A 29 -1.92 -16.70 -1.55
C ALA A 29 -1.32 -17.51 -0.40
N PRO A 30 -0.97 -18.79 -0.59
CA PRO A 30 -0.20 -19.52 0.41
C PRO A 30 1.19 -18.91 0.58
N ASN A 31 1.85 -19.22 1.71
CA ASN A 31 3.22 -18.79 1.95
C ASN A 31 4.12 -19.23 0.79
N GLY A 32 4.91 -18.30 0.27
CA GLY A 32 5.81 -18.54 -0.84
C GLY A 32 5.20 -18.39 -2.23
N ALA A 33 3.90 -18.18 -2.39
CA ALA A 33 3.25 -17.99 -3.70
C ALA A 33 3.40 -16.57 -4.29
N GLY A 34 4.06 -15.66 -3.59
CA GLY A 34 4.41 -14.34 -4.14
C GLY A 34 3.37 -13.23 -3.97
N GLY A 35 2.30 -13.43 -3.18
CA GLY A 35 1.26 -12.42 -2.96
C GLY A 35 1.80 -11.08 -2.45
N HIS A 36 2.67 -11.13 -1.42
CA HIS A 36 3.36 -9.95 -0.91
C HIS A 36 4.24 -9.27 -2.00
N ASN A 37 4.94 -10.08 -2.81
CA ASN A 37 5.79 -9.56 -3.88
C ASN A 37 4.96 -8.89 -4.98
N LEU A 38 3.76 -9.41 -5.28
CA LEU A 38 2.84 -8.76 -6.21
C LEU A 38 2.41 -7.39 -5.69
N LEU A 39 2.02 -7.27 -4.40
CA LEU A 39 1.69 -5.96 -3.81
C LEU A 39 2.86 -4.98 -3.90
N LYS A 40 4.09 -5.42 -3.56
CA LYS A 40 5.28 -4.56 -3.62
C LYS A 40 5.62 -4.12 -5.04
N LEU A 41 5.47 -5.03 -6.02
CA LEU A 41 5.68 -4.71 -7.44
C LEU A 41 4.70 -3.64 -7.90
N LEU A 42 3.39 -3.85 -7.70
CA LEU A 42 2.35 -2.89 -8.08
C LEU A 42 2.58 -1.53 -7.39
N CYS A 43 2.86 -1.54 -6.07
CA CYS A 43 3.17 -0.32 -5.33
C CYS A 43 4.41 0.41 -5.87
N ALA A 44 5.50 -0.31 -6.19
CA ALA A 44 6.72 0.28 -6.74
C ALA A 44 6.45 0.99 -8.07
N VAL A 45 5.68 0.36 -8.94
CA VAL A 45 5.35 0.87 -10.27
C VAL A 45 4.41 2.07 -10.18
N GLU A 46 3.34 1.99 -9.39
CA GLU A 46 2.42 3.12 -9.16
C GLU A 46 3.13 4.31 -8.50
N PHE A 47 4.03 4.04 -7.56
CA PHE A 47 4.83 5.08 -6.93
C PHE A 47 5.76 5.77 -7.94
N ALA A 48 6.42 5.01 -8.83
CA ALA A 48 7.23 5.56 -9.91
C ALA A 48 6.39 6.43 -10.85
N GLY A 49 5.15 6.00 -11.13
CA GLY A 49 4.17 6.73 -11.93
C GLY A 49 3.71 8.04 -11.29
N ALA A 50 3.52 8.08 -9.97
CA ALA A 50 3.03 9.26 -9.24
C ALA A 50 3.96 10.50 -9.37
N PHE A 51 5.21 10.31 -9.71
CA PHE A 51 6.18 11.37 -9.96
C PHE A 51 6.41 11.66 -11.46
N THR A 52 5.66 10.97 -12.36
CA THR A 52 5.78 11.26 -13.80
C THR A 52 5.21 12.65 -14.09
N THR A 53 6.00 13.43 -14.79
CA THR A 53 5.57 14.72 -15.30
C THR A 53 5.24 14.60 -16.79
N ARG A 54 4.54 15.58 -17.35
CA ARG A 54 4.27 15.68 -18.80
C ARG A 54 5.54 15.55 -19.67
N TRP A 55 6.71 15.80 -19.09
CA TRP A 55 8.01 15.79 -19.77
C TRP A 55 8.84 14.52 -19.48
N MET A 56 8.28 13.54 -18.75
CA MET A 56 8.99 12.32 -18.44
C MET A 56 9.27 11.53 -19.70
N THR A 57 10.53 11.18 -19.91
CA THR A 57 10.96 10.27 -20.98
C THR A 57 10.84 8.81 -20.55
N LYS A 58 10.82 7.87 -21.53
CA LYS A 58 10.89 6.43 -21.22
C LYS A 58 12.12 6.09 -20.36
N LEU A 59 13.25 6.72 -20.63
CA LEU A 59 14.48 6.51 -19.86
C LEU A 59 14.30 6.99 -18.40
N GLY A 60 13.77 8.17 -18.19
CA GLY A 60 13.51 8.69 -16.85
C GLY A 60 12.53 7.81 -16.07
N TYR A 61 11.50 7.31 -16.76
CA TYR A 61 10.54 6.39 -16.14
C TYR A 61 11.18 5.04 -15.80
N ALA A 62 12.02 4.49 -16.71
CA ALA A 62 12.80 3.28 -16.46
C ALA A 62 13.71 3.43 -15.22
N GLN A 63 14.38 4.58 -15.07
CA GLN A 63 15.20 4.88 -13.89
C GLN A 63 14.34 4.96 -12.61
N SER A 64 13.17 5.59 -12.67
CA SER A 64 12.24 5.68 -11.54
C SER A 64 11.75 4.29 -11.11
N ILE A 65 11.28 3.45 -12.05
CA ILE A 65 10.85 2.07 -11.75
C ILE A 65 12.02 1.26 -11.18
N THR A 66 13.20 1.33 -11.80
CA THR A 66 14.41 0.63 -11.33
C THR A 66 14.74 1.00 -9.89
N GLY A 67 14.75 2.30 -9.58
CA GLY A 67 15.00 2.82 -8.23
C GLY A 67 14.00 2.27 -7.21
N ARG A 68 12.71 2.31 -7.54
CA ARG A 68 11.65 1.81 -6.65
C ARG A 68 11.70 0.30 -6.45
N LEU A 69 12.00 -0.48 -7.49
CA LEU A 69 12.21 -1.93 -7.37
C LEU A 69 13.42 -2.24 -6.47
N ARG A 70 14.53 -1.53 -6.64
CA ARG A 70 15.73 -1.69 -5.79
C ARG A 70 15.46 -1.32 -4.34
N GLU A 71 14.71 -0.27 -4.07
CA GLU A 71 14.31 0.14 -2.71
C GLU A 71 13.38 -0.89 -2.05
N ASN A 72 12.37 -1.37 -2.77
CA ASN A 72 11.35 -2.24 -2.20
C ASN A 72 11.78 -3.69 -2.06
N PHE A 73 12.67 -4.19 -2.92
CA PHE A 73 13.10 -5.60 -2.94
C PHE A 73 14.55 -5.81 -2.48
N ARG A 74 15.37 -4.76 -2.49
CA ARG A 74 16.76 -4.78 -2.05
C ARG A 74 17.66 -5.80 -2.80
N PRO A 75 17.51 -5.99 -4.12
CA PRO A 75 18.37 -6.85 -4.91
C PRO A 75 19.77 -6.24 -5.08
N GLY A 76 20.76 -7.04 -5.46
CA GLY A 76 22.06 -6.54 -5.90
C GLY A 76 21.95 -5.72 -7.18
N CYS A 77 21.22 -6.25 -8.18
CA CYS A 77 20.78 -5.52 -9.37
C CYS A 77 19.31 -5.82 -9.65
N VAL A 78 18.64 -5.04 -10.50
CA VAL A 78 17.21 -5.27 -10.80
C VAL A 78 16.99 -6.63 -11.47
N GLY A 79 17.97 -7.13 -12.21
CA GLY A 79 17.95 -8.42 -12.88
C GLY A 79 17.86 -9.63 -11.94
N ASP A 80 18.22 -9.47 -10.65
CA ASP A 80 18.08 -10.53 -9.63
C ASP A 80 16.60 -10.85 -9.35
N LEU A 81 15.69 -9.94 -9.73
CA LEU A 81 14.25 -10.14 -9.62
C LEU A 81 13.68 -10.94 -10.81
N ALA A 82 14.48 -11.26 -11.82
CA ALA A 82 14.03 -11.99 -13.00
C ALA A 82 14.35 -13.48 -12.92
N ARG A 83 13.40 -14.33 -13.33
CA ARG A 83 13.61 -15.74 -13.63
C ARG A 83 13.97 -15.88 -15.13
N GLY A 84 15.18 -15.46 -15.51
CA GLY A 84 15.64 -15.38 -16.88
C GLY A 84 15.24 -14.07 -17.55
N GLU A 85 14.06 -14.01 -18.13
CA GLU A 85 13.48 -12.79 -18.72
C GLU A 85 12.18 -12.42 -18.01
N CYS A 86 12.11 -11.18 -17.56
CA CYS A 86 10.93 -10.62 -16.92
C CYS A 86 10.21 -9.64 -17.85
N ALA A 87 8.90 -9.76 -17.95
CA ALA A 87 8.03 -8.80 -18.60
C ALA A 87 6.82 -8.49 -17.71
N VAL A 88 6.50 -7.21 -17.61
CA VAL A 88 5.39 -6.68 -16.79
C VAL A 88 4.59 -5.73 -17.65
N GLU A 89 3.28 -5.95 -17.72
CA GLU A 89 2.34 -5.06 -18.38
C GLU A 89 1.21 -4.73 -17.44
N LEU A 90 1.02 -3.43 -17.15
CA LEU A 90 -0.08 -2.90 -16.36
C LEU A 90 -1.05 -2.15 -17.26
N GLU A 91 -2.31 -2.53 -17.20
CA GLU A 91 -3.40 -1.78 -17.81
C GLU A 91 -4.06 -0.90 -16.75
N HIS A 92 -4.11 0.39 -17.03
CA HIS A 92 -4.84 1.36 -16.22
C HIS A 92 -6.21 1.67 -16.85
N GLU A 93 -7.01 2.50 -16.19
CA GLU A 93 -8.22 3.05 -16.81
C GLU A 93 -7.86 3.75 -18.14
N GLU A 94 -8.82 3.77 -19.08
CA GLU A 94 -8.60 4.20 -20.47
C GLU A 94 -7.88 5.55 -20.60
N ALA A 95 -8.14 6.48 -19.71
CA ALA A 95 -7.50 7.79 -19.70
C ALA A 95 -5.99 7.76 -19.41
N GLN A 96 -5.47 6.67 -18.83
CA GLN A 96 -4.06 6.52 -18.46
C GLN A 96 -3.29 5.58 -19.39
N GLY A 97 -3.96 4.59 -20.00
CA GLY A 97 -3.35 3.66 -20.92
C GLY A 97 -2.56 2.54 -20.24
N THR A 98 -1.56 2.01 -20.96
CA THR A 98 -0.78 0.83 -20.56
C THR A 98 0.66 1.21 -20.25
N LEU A 99 1.20 0.66 -19.16
CA LEU A 99 2.63 0.60 -18.89
C LEU A 99 3.15 -0.78 -19.25
N ALA A 100 4.19 -0.87 -20.07
CA ALA A 100 4.91 -2.11 -20.34
C ALA A 100 6.40 -1.91 -20.12
N PHE A 101 7.02 -2.81 -19.37
CA PHE A 101 8.47 -2.82 -19.14
C PHE A 101 8.99 -4.24 -18.93
N GLY A 102 10.29 -4.42 -19.15
CA GLY A 102 10.93 -5.70 -18.94
C GLY A 102 12.41 -5.57 -18.59
N PHE A 103 13.00 -6.67 -18.17
CA PHE A 103 14.44 -6.79 -17.88
C PHE A 103 14.86 -8.25 -17.85
N LYS A 104 16.16 -8.51 -17.95
CA LYS A 104 16.74 -9.86 -17.91
C LYS A 104 17.60 -10.04 -16.66
N THR A 105 17.89 -11.29 -16.33
CA THR A 105 18.88 -11.61 -15.30
C THR A 105 20.17 -10.82 -15.52
N GLY A 106 20.69 -10.20 -14.47
CA GLY A 106 21.89 -9.38 -14.51
C GLY A 106 21.70 -7.95 -15.04
N ALA A 107 20.47 -7.55 -15.40
CA ALA A 107 20.21 -6.18 -15.85
C ALA A 107 20.32 -5.17 -14.69
N GLU A 108 20.96 -4.03 -14.97
CA GLU A 108 21.05 -2.92 -14.01
C GLU A 108 19.80 -2.03 -14.01
N PHE A 109 19.10 -1.96 -15.16
CA PHE A 109 17.93 -1.12 -15.36
C PHE A 109 16.82 -1.89 -16.06
N VAL A 110 15.57 -1.49 -15.81
CA VAL A 110 14.43 -1.95 -16.61
C VAL A 110 14.42 -1.22 -17.97
N SER A 111 13.82 -1.84 -18.99
CA SER A 111 13.50 -1.21 -20.27
C SER A 111 12.00 -0.94 -20.31
N VAL A 112 11.59 0.29 -20.63
CA VAL A 112 10.18 0.68 -20.76
C VAL A 112 9.79 0.69 -22.22
N ASP A 113 8.86 -0.19 -22.60
CA ASP A 113 8.35 -0.33 -23.97
C ASP A 113 7.16 0.60 -24.23
N ALA A 114 6.22 0.66 -23.25
CA ALA A 114 5.06 1.55 -23.30
C ALA A 114 4.91 2.33 -22.00
N MET A 115 4.43 3.57 -22.09
CA MET A 115 4.16 4.46 -20.95
C MET A 115 2.68 4.86 -20.96
N PRO A 116 2.03 4.95 -19.80
CA PRO A 116 0.69 5.52 -19.71
C PRO A 116 0.72 7.00 -20.09
N SER A 117 -0.39 7.46 -20.66
CA SER A 117 -0.61 8.89 -20.99
C SER A 117 -1.50 9.53 -19.94
N GLY A 118 -1.12 10.70 -19.44
CA GLY A 118 -1.89 11.45 -18.45
C GLY A 118 -1.18 11.61 -17.11
N THR A 119 -1.86 12.26 -16.16
CA THR A 119 -1.39 12.37 -14.77
C THR A 119 -1.69 11.07 -14.04
N ALA A 120 -0.68 10.50 -13.41
CA ALA A 120 -0.87 9.36 -12.52
C ALA A 120 -1.87 9.71 -11.40
N PRO A 121 -2.62 8.72 -10.89
CA PRO A 121 -3.33 8.87 -9.64
C PRO A 121 -2.36 9.30 -8.54
N GLY A 122 -2.88 9.82 -7.45
CA GLY A 122 -2.07 10.24 -6.32
C GLY A 122 -1.09 9.15 -5.85
N ARG A 123 -0.13 9.53 -5.03
CA ARG A 123 0.90 8.64 -4.49
C ARG A 123 0.24 7.44 -3.80
N PRO A 124 0.57 6.18 -4.14
CA PRO A 124 -0.02 5.02 -3.51
C PRO A 124 0.38 4.93 -2.04
N VAL A 125 -0.48 4.33 -1.22
CA VAL A 125 -0.19 4.02 0.18
C VAL A 125 0.06 2.52 0.31
N PHE A 126 1.11 2.14 1.04
CA PHE A 126 1.38 0.75 1.39
C PHE A 126 1.25 0.57 2.90
N ILE A 127 0.47 -0.42 3.34
CA ILE A 127 0.39 -0.83 4.74
C ILE A 127 1.06 -2.20 4.86
N PRO A 128 2.26 -2.27 5.45
CA PRO A 128 2.96 -3.54 5.62
C PRO A 128 2.31 -4.39 6.72
N MET A 129 2.71 -5.66 6.77
CA MET A 129 2.33 -6.56 7.86
C MET A 129 2.81 -6.03 9.22
N GLN A 130 3.97 -5.40 9.26
CA GLN A 130 4.56 -4.83 10.47
C GLN A 130 3.83 -3.55 10.90
N GLU A 131 3.66 -3.40 12.19
CA GLU A 131 3.19 -2.17 12.78
C GLU A 131 4.32 -1.14 12.78
N LEU A 132 4.07 0.05 12.23
CA LEU A 132 5.07 1.10 12.07
C LEU A 132 4.75 2.41 12.79
N SER A 133 3.65 2.48 13.56
CA SER A 133 3.29 3.70 14.30
C SER A 133 4.34 4.11 15.34
N SER A 134 5.02 3.12 15.92
CA SER A 134 6.13 3.33 16.87
C SER A 134 7.42 3.85 16.22
N PHE A 135 7.52 3.82 14.89
CA PHE A 135 8.71 4.22 14.13
C PHE A 135 8.66 5.68 13.63
N VAL A 136 7.53 6.35 13.86
CA VAL A 136 7.33 7.75 13.50
C VAL A 136 7.84 8.65 14.63
N PRO A 137 8.55 9.76 14.33
CA PRO A 137 8.94 10.27 13.01
C PRO A 137 10.36 9.89 12.58
N TRP A 138 11.09 9.14 13.38
CA TRP A 138 12.55 8.99 13.25
C TRP A 138 13.01 8.03 12.14
N PHE A 139 12.20 7.02 11.78
CA PHE A 139 12.63 5.96 10.84
C PHE A 139 12.96 6.46 9.42
N PRO A 140 12.21 7.40 8.78
CA PRO A 140 12.57 7.90 7.46
C PRO A 140 13.97 8.52 7.43
N LYS A 141 14.32 9.31 8.44
CA LYS A 141 15.67 9.91 8.57
C LYS A 141 16.74 8.85 8.79
N LEU A 142 16.47 7.86 9.65
CA LEU A 142 17.39 6.74 9.88
C LEU A 142 17.63 5.96 8.59
N PHE A 143 16.58 5.69 7.83
CA PHE A 143 16.66 4.96 6.56
C PHE A 143 17.55 5.66 5.54
N GLU A 144 17.41 6.98 5.40
CA GLU A 144 18.20 7.78 4.47
C GLU A 144 19.68 7.95 4.91
N MET A 145 19.90 8.21 6.20
CA MET A 145 21.25 8.48 6.72
C MET A 145 22.12 7.23 6.82
N TRP A 146 21.54 6.10 7.18
CA TRP A 146 22.31 4.88 7.52
C TRP A 146 22.14 3.76 6.49
N HIS A 147 21.37 3.98 5.43
CA HIS A 147 21.10 2.98 4.40
C HIS A 147 20.73 1.61 4.98
N VAL A 148 19.90 1.64 6.04
CA VAL A 148 19.48 0.43 6.76
C VAL A 148 18.83 -0.60 5.81
N GLY A 149 19.00 -1.88 6.09
CA GLY A 149 18.59 -2.98 5.23
C GLY A 149 17.09 -3.27 5.17
N PHE A 150 16.24 -2.30 5.55
CA PHE A 150 14.78 -2.43 5.46
C PHE A 150 14.26 -2.10 4.05
N GLU A 151 13.05 -2.54 3.76
CA GLU A 151 12.36 -2.27 2.51
C GLU A 151 11.91 -0.81 2.42
N GLY A 152 11.99 -0.20 1.22
CA GLY A 152 11.60 1.19 1.00
C GLY A 152 10.14 1.49 1.33
N VAL A 153 9.25 0.50 1.21
CA VAL A 153 7.84 0.63 1.62
C VAL A 153 7.67 0.97 3.10
N TRP A 154 8.60 0.57 3.98
CA TRP A 154 8.55 0.95 5.40
C TRP A 154 8.83 2.43 5.60
N ARG A 155 9.90 2.95 4.93
CA ARG A 155 10.20 4.39 4.94
C ARG A 155 9.01 5.20 4.44
N ASP A 156 8.44 4.78 3.31
CA ASP A 156 7.32 5.47 2.69
C ASP A 156 6.09 5.46 3.60
N THR A 157 5.79 4.32 4.23
CA THR A 157 4.69 4.20 5.21
C THR A 157 4.91 5.11 6.42
N CYS A 158 6.12 5.12 7.01
CA CYS A 158 6.44 6.01 8.13
C CYS A 158 6.36 7.49 7.74
N SER A 159 6.79 7.84 6.51
CA SER A 159 6.68 9.22 6.00
C SER A 159 5.21 9.64 5.86
N VAL A 160 4.35 8.73 5.39
CA VAL A 160 2.91 8.98 5.29
C VAL A 160 2.27 9.10 6.67
N LEU A 161 2.62 8.22 7.62
CA LEU A 161 2.11 8.28 8.99
C LEU A 161 2.51 9.59 9.72
N GLY A 162 3.70 10.11 9.44
CA GLY A 162 4.21 11.36 10.00
C GLY A 162 3.75 12.63 9.24
N ALA A 163 2.92 12.51 8.21
CA ALA A 163 2.38 13.67 7.52
C ALA A 163 1.38 14.44 8.42
N GLU A 164 1.35 15.76 8.30
CA GLU A 164 0.42 16.61 9.06
C GLU A 164 -1.05 16.25 8.77
N ASP A 165 -1.92 16.54 9.73
CA ASP A 165 -3.36 16.38 9.56
C ASP A 165 -3.86 17.26 8.40
N THR A 166 -4.72 16.70 7.54
CA THR A 166 -5.37 17.50 6.51
C THR A 166 -6.35 18.49 7.13
N LYS A 167 -6.47 19.67 6.50
CA LYS A 167 -7.50 20.66 6.85
C LYS A 167 -8.85 20.35 6.22
N SER A 168 -8.89 19.45 5.24
CA SER A 168 -10.12 19.03 4.57
C SER A 168 -10.81 17.95 5.38
N GLU A 169 -12.13 18.02 5.47
CA GLU A 169 -12.91 16.96 6.08
C GLU A 169 -12.81 15.67 5.23
N PRO A 170 -12.62 14.49 5.86
CA PRO A 170 -12.66 13.23 5.13
C PRO A 170 -14.03 13.01 4.47
N ALA A 171 -14.06 12.27 3.36
CA ALA A 171 -15.31 11.82 2.77
C ALA A 171 -16.16 11.06 3.81
N ALA A 172 -17.49 11.16 3.71
CA ALA A 172 -18.40 10.64 4.74
C ALA A 172 -18.12 9.18 5.19
N PRO A 173 -17.82 8.20 4.29
CA PRO A 173 -17.45 6.85 4.73
C PRO A 173 -16.17 6.82 5.56
N LEU A 174 -15.19 7.66 5.21
CA LEU A 174 -13.91 7.75 5.94
C LEU A 174 -14.07 8.46 7.29
N ALA A 175 -14.90 9.48 7.37
CA ALA A 175 -15.22 10.15 8.64
C ALA A 175 -15.88 9.18 9.62
N ALA A 176 -16.90 8.44 9.17
CA ALA A 176 -17.57 7.41 9.97
C ALA A 176 -16.61 6.27 10.39
N LEU A 177 -15.67 5.90 9.52
CA LEU A 177 -14.63 4.94 9.85
C LEU A 177 -13.71 5.50 10.95
N LEU A 178 -13.23 6.73 10.80
CA LEU A 178 -12.34 7.38 11.77
C LEU A 178 -12.97 7.41 13.16
N ASP A 179 -14.23 7.81 13.27
CA ASP A 179 -14.97 7.81 14.54
C ASP A 179 -15.03 6.42 15.17
N ARG A 180 -15.24 5.38 14.35
CA ARG A 180 -15.24 3.98 14.81
C ARG A 180 -13.87 3.52 15.31
N LEU A 181 -12.80 3.87 14.58
CA LEU A 181 -11.43 3.54 14.95
C LEU A 181 -11.03 4.22 16.28
N GLU A 182 -11.31 5.52 16.42
CA GLU A 182 -11.00 6.29 17.62
C GLU A 182 -11.86 5.85 18.82
N LYS A 183 -13.12 5.49 18.59
CA LYS A 183 -13.98 4.89 19.64
C LYS A 183 -13.39 3.56 20.13
N ARG A 184 -12.89 2.71 19.22
CA ARG A 184 -12.24 1.43 19.60
C ARG A 184 -10.94 1.66 20.38
N LEU A 185 -10.19 2.71 20.04
CA LEU A 185 -8.99 3.13 20.79
C LEU A 185 -9.33 3.80 22.15
N GLY A 186 -10.56 4.18 22.37
CA GLY A 186 -10.97 5.00 23.55
C GLY A 186 -10.34 6.39 23.55
N GLY A 187 -9.92 6.92 22.39
CA GLY A 187 -9.27 8.21 22.30
C GLY A 187 -8.92 8.63 20.88
N ARG A 188 -8.47 9.85 20.74
CA ARG A 188 -8.10 10.47 19.47
C ARG A 188 -6.62 10.25 19.16
N VAL A 189 -6.32 9.85 17.91
CA VAL A 189 -4.93 9.77 17.43
C VAL A 189 -4.39 11.17 17.15
N ALA A 190 -3.18 11.48 17.66
CA ALA A 190 -2.53 12.77 17.50
C ALA A 190 -1.01 12.62 17.42
N GLU A 191 -0.33 13.72 17.12
CA GLU A 191 1.12 13.84 17.26
C GLU A 191 1.46 14.44 18.61
N HIS A 192 2.51 13.92 19.25
CA HIS A 192 3.09 14.55 20.42
C HIS A 192 3.73 15.90 20.04
N PRO A 193 3.50 16.98 20.79
CA PRO A 193 3.93 18.33 20.39
C PRO A 193 5.45 18.46 20.26
N ASP A 194 6.21 17.79 21.15
CA ASP A 194 7.65 17.99 21.25
C ASP A 194 8.44 17.14 20.25
N ASP A 195 8.19 15.84 20.19
CA ASP A 195 9.00 14.88 19.40
C ASP A 195 8.32 14.36 18.14
N LYS A 196 7.05 14.75 17.90
CA LYS A 196 6.24 14.33 16.76
C LYS A 196 5.95 12.82 16.69
N SER A 197 6.18 12.09 17.78
CA SER A 197 5.75 10.70 17.89
C SER A 197 4.21 10.62 17.86
N LEU A 198 3.68 9.46 17.47
CA LEU A 198 2.23 9.24 17.52
C LEU A 198 1.80 8.90 18.94
N VAL A 199 0.67 9.44 19.34
CA VAL A 199 0.03 9.22 20.65
C VAL A 199 -1.47 9.04 20.50
N VAL A 200 -2.11 8.41 21.49
CA VAL A 200 -3.57 8.42 21.62
C VAL A 200 -3.95 9.29 22.80
N ILE A 201 -4.77 10.30 22.58
CA ILE A 201 -5.28 11.17 23.66
C ILE A 201 -6.52 10.50 24.26
N ARG A 202 -6.37 9.95 25.48
CA ARG A 202 -7.44 9.32 26.27
C ARG A 202 -7.71 10.19 27.50
N GLU A 203 -8.94 10.70 27.65
CA GLU A 203 -9.33 11.52 28.81
C GLU A 203 -8.37 12.68 29.12
N GLY A 204 -7.77 13.27 28.09
CA GLY A 204 -6.80 14.35 28.20
C GLY A 204 -5.34 13.92 28.44
N ALA A 205 -5.08 12.63 28.68
CA ALA A 205 -3.74 12.09 28.80
C ALA A 205 -3.20 11.62 27.45
N MET A 206 -1.91 11.84 27.19
CA MET A 206 -1.21 11.33 25.99
C MET A 206 -0.66 9.93 26.29
N VAL A 207 -1.23 8.92 25.64
CA VAL A 207 -0.80 7.52 25.74
C VAL A 207 0.17 7.23 24.59
N PRO A 208 1.44 6.91 24.87
CA PRO A 208 2.43 6.62 23.85
C PRO A 208 2.22 5.24 23.23
N MET A 209 2.77 5.01 22.02
CA MET A 209 2.65 3.73 21.29
C MET A 209 3.18 2.53 22.11
N SER A 210 4.15 2.73 23.00
CA SER A 210 4.72 1.68 23.85
C SER A 210 3.72 1.08 24.85
N GLU A 211 2.66 1.80 25.21
CA GLU A 211 1.61 1.34 26.12
C GLU A 211 0.45 0.65 25.41
N LEU A 212 0.40 0.71 24.08
CA LEU A 212 -0.63 0.08 23.25
C LEU A 212 -0.20 -1.32 22.83
N ASP A 213 -1.16 -2.23 22.71
CA ASP A 213 -0.91 -3.54 22.09
C ASP A 213 -0.75 -3.44 20.56
N SER A 214 -0.32 -4.53 19.91
CA SER A 214 -0.06 -4.55 18.48
C SER A 214 -1.32 -4.31 17.64
N GLY A 215 -2.49 -4.76 18.09
CA GLY A 215 -3.77 -4.54 17.44
C GLY A 215 -4.18 -3.07 17.50
N GLU A 216 -4.07 -2.44 18.69
CA GLU A 216 -4.34 -1.02 18.88
C GLU A 216 -3.42 -0.14 18.01
N ARG A 217 -2.12 -0.45 17.95
CA ARG A 217 -1.16 0.28 17.11
C ARG A 217 -1.50 0.20 15.62
N ARG A 218 -2.04 -0.93 15.15
CA ARG A 218 -2.56 -1.04 13.77
C ARG A 218 -3.79 -0.18 13.54
N ILE A 219 -4.70 -0.09 14.53
CA ILE A 219 -5.84 0.84 14.46
C ILE A 219 -5.34 2.28 14.40
N VAL A 220 -4.31 2.63 15.18
CA VAL A 220 -3.67 3.96 15.11
C VAL A 220 -3.17 4.26 13.70
N MET A 221 -2.51 3.30 13.04
CA MET A 221 -2.07 3.48 11.64
C MET A 221 -3.24 3.79 10.71
N LEU A 222 -4.34 3.02 10.78
CA LEU A 222 -5.52 3.25 9.94
C LEU A 222 -6.16 4.61 10.22
N ALA A 223 -6.34 4.97 11.49
CA ALA A 223 -6.89 6.26 11.88
C ALA A 223 -6.00 7.42 11.39
N ARG A 224 -4.66 7.26 11.47
CA ARG A 224 -3.71 8.27 11.02
C ARG A 224 -3.79 8.51 9.51
N PHE A 225 -3.85 7.45 8.71
CA PHE A 225 -3.99 7.56 7.24
C PHE A 225 -5.27 8.27 6.80
N VAL A 226 -6.37 8.09 7.55
CA VAL A 226 -7.61 8.82 7.28
C VAL A 226 -7.49 10.28 7.72
N ARG A 227 -6.95 10.54 8.92
CA ARG A 227 -6.84 11.86 9.52
C ARG A 227 -5.93 12.81 8.73
N ASN A 228 -4.81 12.31 8.24
CA ASN A 228 -3.89 13.13 7.43
C ASN A 228 -4.28 13.21 5.94
N GLY A 229 -5.40 12.60 5.54
CA GLY A 229 -5.93 12.65 4.18
C GLY A 229 -5.15 11.82 3.15
N MET A 230 -4.22 10.98 3.60
CA MET A 230 -3.41 10.14 2.70
C MET A 230 -4.22 8.97 2.12
N ILE A 231 -5.33 8.59 2.76
CA ILE A 231 -6.36 7.77 2.14
C ILE A 231 -7.52 8.67 1.74
N SER A 232 -7.69 8.86 0.44
CA SER A 232 -8.70 9.75 -0.14
C SER A 232 -9.21 9.21 -1.49
N PRO A 233 -10.33 9.70 -2.02
CA PRO A 233 -10.89 9.25 -3.30
C PRO A 233 -9.87 9.28 -4.44
N GLY A 234 -9.86 8.23 -5.27
CA GLY A 234 -8.95 8.08 -6.39
C GLY A 234 -7.56 7.52 -6.05
N MET A 235 -7.26 7.28 -4.78
CA MET A 235 -6.01 6.67 -4.32
C MET A 235 -6.00 5.15 -4.51
N ILE A 236 -4.79 4.57 -4.50
CA ILE A 236 -4.56 3.13 -4.49
C ILE A 236 -3.90 2.74 -3.16
N LEU A 237 -4.51 1.79 -2.46
CA LEU A 237 -4.01 1.25 -1.20
C LEU A 237 -3.56 -0.20 -1.39
N PHE A 238 -2.31 -0.49 -1.01
CA PHE A 238 -1.75 -1.83 -0.92
C PHE A 238 -1.66 -2.24 0.55
N TRP A 239 -2.32 -3.32 0.94
CA TRP A 239 -2.44 -3.76 2.33
C TRP A 239 -1.98 -5.20 2.50
N ASN A 240 -0.83 -5.39 3.11
CA ASN A 240 -0.25 -6.71 3.31
C ASN A 240 -0.62 -7.28 4.68
N GLU A 241 -1.16 -8.49 4.71
CA GLU A 241 -1.59 -9.22 5.91
C GLU A 241 -2.39 -8.33 6.89
N PRO A 242 -3.56 -7.85 6.46
CA PRO A 242 -4.36 -6.90 7.24
C PRO A 242 -4.84 -7.46 8.59
N ASP A 243 -4.89 -8.79 8.74
CA ASP A 243 -5.33 -9.50 9.95
C ASP A 243 -4.20 -10.02 10.83
N ALA A 244 -2.94 -9.72 10.50
CA ALA A 244 -1.83 -10.20 11.30
C ALA A 244 -1.92 -9.70 12.75
N CYS A 245 -1.81 -10.62 13.71
CA CYS A 245 -1.90 -10.36 15.16
C CYS A 245 -3.25 -9.76 15.60
N MET A 246 -4.35 -10.10 14.93
CA MET A 246 -5.68 -9.58 15.25
C MET A 246 -6.64 -10.68 15.70
N ASP A 247 -7.46 -10.36 16.70
CA ASP A 247 -8.61 -11.16 17.10
C ASP A 247 -9.78 -10.99 16.11
N ASP A 248 -10.88 -11.72 16.35
CA ASP A 248 -12.04 -11.69 15.45
C ASP A 248 -12.78 -10.33 15.44
N GLU A 249 -12.71 -9.56 16.52
CA GLU A 249 -13.30 -8.21 16.57
C GLU A 249 -12.50 -7.27 15.66
N LEU A 250 -11.17 -7.29 15.77
CA LEU A 250 -10.29 -6.47 14.94
C LEU A 250 -10.33 -6.89 13.46
N ARG A 251 -10.45 -8.20 13.15
CA ARG A 251 -10.69 -8.66 11.77
C ARG A 251 -11.96 -8.10 11.17
N ARG A 252 -13.06 -8.02 11.96
CA ARG A 252 -14.30 -7.36 11.50
C ARG A 252 -14.11 -5.87 11.26
N LEU A 253 -13.30 -5.21 12.07
CA LEU A 253 -12.96 -3.79 11.90
C LEU A 253 -12.12 -3.56 10.65
N VAL A 254 -11.13 -4.43 10.38
CA VAL A 254 -10.33 -4.43 9.14
C VAL A 254 -11.23 -4.57 7.91
N ALA A 255 -12.14 -5.54 7.92
CA ALA A 255 -13.07 -5.73 6.80
C ALA A 255 -14.01 -4.52 6.61
N ALA A 256 -14.46 -3.90 7.70
CA ALA A 256 -15.26 -2.67 7.65
C ALA A 256 -14.43 -1.49 7.13
N SER A 257 -13.14 -1.41 7.48
CA SER A 257 -12.23 -0.39 6.96
C SER A 257 -12.04 -0.51 5.45
N ALA A 258 -11.84 -1.74 4.95
CA ALA A 258 -11.71 -1.98 3.51
C ALA A 258 -12.98 -1.56 2.75
N ALA A 259 -14.18 -1.88 3.28
CA ALA A 259 -15.44 -1.45 2.69
C ALA A 259 -15.57 0.08 2.65
N ALA A 260 -15.25 0.77 3.76
CA ALA A 260 -15.29 2.23 3.83
C ALA A 260 -14.31 2.89 2.85
N PHE A 261 -13.12 2.31 2.65
CA PHE A 261 -12.17 2.77 1.64
C PHE A 261 -12.74 2.65 0.24
N VAL A 262 -13.35 1.51 -0.11
CA VAL A 262 -13.99 1.29 -1.41
C VAL A 262 -15.17 2.25 -1.62
N GLU A 263 -16.04 2.43 -0.62
CA GLU A 263 -17.16 3.39 -0.66
C GLU A 263 -16.67 4.84 -0.84
N ALA A 264 -15.50 5.16 -0.35
CA ALA A 264 -14.85 6.45 -0.57
C ALA A 264 -14.14 6.57 -1.93
N GLY A 265 -14.18 5.55 -2.79
CA GLY A 265 -13.55 5.58 -4.12
C GLY A 265 -12.05 5.27 -4.11
N VAL A 266 -11.56 4.55 -3.11
CA VAL A 266 -10.19 4.03 -3.05
C VAL A 266 -10.13 2.63 -3.67
N GLN A 267 -9.15 2.37 -4.53
CA GLN A 267 -8.87 1.01 -4.98
C GLN A 267 -7.96 0.31 -3.97
N VAL A 268 -8.41 -0.81 -3.42
CA VAL A 268 -7.71 -1.54 -2.36
C VAL A 268 -7.20 -2.88 -2.89
N PHE A 269 -5.92 -3.15 -2.68
CA PHE A 269 -5.29 -4.46 -2.90
C PHE A 269 -4.86 -5.02 -1.55
N ALA A 270 -5.53 -6.05 -1.06
CA ALA A 270 -5.20 -6.72 0.18
C ALA A 270 -4.64 -8.12 -0.10
N CYS A 271 -3.51 -8.47 0.51
CA CYS A 271 -2.96 -9.82 0.45
C CYS A 271 -3.12 -10.49 1.80
N THR A 272 -3.65 -11.72 1.84
CA THR A 272 -3.82 -12.50 3.06
C THR A 272 -3.71 -14.00 2.78
N HIS A 273 -3.36 -14.77 3.80
CA HIS A 273 -3.41 -16.24 3.78
C HIS A 273 -4.78 -16.78 4.23
N SER A 274 -5.67 -15.91 4.74
CA SER A 274 -6.94 -16.28 5.34
C SER A 274 -8.10 -16.19 4.35
N GLU A 275 -8.61 -17.34 3.90
CA GLU A 275 -9.85 -17.40 3.11
C GLU A 275 -11.04 -16.79 3.90
N ALA A 276 -11.08 -17.01 5.21
CA ALA A 276 -12.15 -16.46 6.06
C ALA A 276 -12.11 -14.92 6.10
N LEU A 277 -10.92 -14.30 6.14
CA LEU A 277 -10.80 -12.85 6.04
C LEU A 277 -11.21 -12.37 4.65
N ALA A 278 -10.78 -13.06 3.59
CA ALA A 278 -11.16 -12.71 2.22
C ALA A 278 -12.68 -12.73 2.04
N ASP A 279 -13.36 -13.76 2.54
CA ASP A 279 -14.83 -13.84 2.55
C ASP A 279 -15.46 -12.67 3.30
N LEU A 280 -14.92 -12.36 4.47
CA LEU A 280 -15.42 -11.28 5.31
C LEU A 280 -15.26 -9.90 4.65
N MET A 281 -14.12 -9.64 4.02
CA MET A 281 -13.84 -8.39 3.33
C MET A 281 -14.71 -8.23 2.09
N ILE A 282 -14.77 -9.26 1.23
CA ILE A 282 -15.56 -9.23 0.00
C ILE A 282 -17.07 -9.11 0.31
N GLY A 283 -17.55 -9.86 1.31
CA GLY A 283 -18.96 -9.83 1.71
C GLY A 283 -19.45 -8.49 2.27
N ARG A 284 -18.55 -7.57 2.63
CA ARG A 284 -18.88 -6.23 3.11
C ARG A 284 -18.80 -5.16 2.02
N CYS A 285 -18.19 -5.46 0.89
CA CYS A 285 -18.11 -4.51 -0.21
C CYS A 285 -19.37 -4.49 -1.07
N PRO A 286 -19.68 -3.36 -1.71
CA PRO A 286 -20.80 -3.29 -2.65
C PRO A 286 -20.63 -4.31 -3.80
N PRO A 287 -21.73 -4.91 -4.29
CA PRO A 287 -21.68 -5.87 -5.40
C PRO A 287 -20.96 -5.30 -6.63
N GLY A 288 -20.12 -6.12 -7.25
CA GLY A 288 -19.35 -5.73 -8.45
C GLY A 288 -18.09 -4.90 -8.19
N LEU A 289 -17.84 -4.45 -6.96
CA LEU A 289 -16.66 -3.68 -6.60
C LEU A 289 -15.55 -4.51 -5.93
N ALA A 290 -15.72 -5.82 -5.79
CA ALA A 290 -14.73 -6.69 -5.16
C ALA A 290 -14.39 -7.88 -6.03
N ALA A 291 -13.11 -8.28 -6.02
CA ALA A 291 -12.60 -9.48 -6.67
C ALA A 291 -11.71 -10.30 -5.72
N ARG A 292 -11.73 -11.62 -5.92
CA ARG A 292 -10.76 -12.53 -5.29
C ARG A 292 -9.77 -13.01 -6.35
N ILE A 293 -8.50 -12.93 -6.02
CA ILE A 293 -7.38 -13.38 -6.85
C ILE A 293 -6.67 -14.49 -6.08
N ARG A 294 -6.44 -15.64 -6.73
CA ARG A 294 -5.65 -16.75 -6.17
C ARG A 294 -4.34 -16.86 -6.91
N LEU A 295 -3.24 -16.93 -6.16
CA LEU A 295 -1.89 -17.15 -6.67
C LEU A 295 -1.40 -18.56 -6.37
#